data_d3588bb4dc38456089b055fdc3ac78db
#
_entry.id   d3588bb4dc38456089b055fdc3ac78db
#
_cell.length_a   1.000
_cell.length_b   1.000
_cell.length_c   1.000
_cell.angle_alpha   90.00
_cell.angle_beta   90.00
_cell.angle_gamma   90.00
#
_symmetry.space_group_name_H-M   'P 1'
#
loop_
_entity.id
_entity.type
_entity.pdbx_description
1 polymer ?
#
loop_
_entity_poly.entity_id
_entity_poly.type
_entity_poly.pdbx_seq_one_letter_code
_entity_poly.pdbx_strand_id
1 'polypeptide(L)'
;MKETEYTKNIQAVDSMSDTELLITMLNAVTHGRLTETHDLAREIVEYKTFFSRIDTVSVPEFMELGLEEQEAVALVSMAEVLKRSLVKKSELESVFSSQYLGKKLIDQIGHKEQEHLMAIYLNNQNQIVDERVISIGTKNRSIASPSDILRYAVRCNATSIVVAHNHPSGSVEPSGNDRDFTRALMDCCKLFDIVLLDHVVVGRDNYYSFREKDYLFD
;
A
#
# COMPACT_ATOMS: atom_id res chain seq x y z
N MET A 1 -23.00 0.79 -17.73
CA MET A 1 -23.65 2.08 -17.38
C MET A 1 -23.35 2.57 -15.98
N LYS A 2 -23.20 1.68 -14.97
CA LYS A 2 -22.82 2.11 -13.59
C LYS A 2 -21.35 2.54 -13.42
N GLU A 3 -20.44 1.98 -14.19
CA GLU A 3 -19.00 2.32 -14.11
C GLU A 3 -18.68 3.75 -14.55
N THR A 4 -19.37 4.26 -15.57
CA THR A 4 -19.15 5.61 -16.12
C THR A 4 -19.64 6.72 -15.18
N GLU A 5 -20.66 6.46 -14.37
CA GLU A 5 -21.19 7.43 -13.40
C GLU A 5 -20.31 7.49 -12.15
N TYR A 6 -19.79 6.36 -11.71
CA TYR A 6 -18.84 6.27 -10.59
C TYR A 6 -17.51 6.99 -10.91
N THR A 7 -16.96 6.78 -12.12
CA THR A 7 -15.72 7.45 -12.57
C THR A 7 -15.89 8.95 -12.68
N LYS A 8 -17.04 9.45 -13.14
CA LYS A 8 -17.35 10.87 -13.18
C LYS A 8 -17.42 11.51 -11.79
N ASN A 9 -17.96 10.80 -10.81
CA ASN A 9 -18.07 11.30 -9.43
C ASN A 9 -16.70 11.37 -8.73
N ILE A 10 -15.79 10.43 -9.00
CA ILE A 10 -14.42 10.48 -8.48
C ILE A 10 -13.66 11.66 -9.09
N GLN A 11 -13.71 11.85 -10.42
CA GLN A 11 -13.06 12.98 -11.09
C GLN A 11 -13.62 14.33 -10.63
N ALA A 12 -14.90 14.38 -10.25
CA ALA A 12 -15.50 15.58 -9.69
C ALA A 12 -14.91 15.92 -8.32
N VAL A 13 -14.70 14.94 -7.44
CA VAL A 13 -14.10 15.15 -6.11
C VAL A 13 -12.65 15.63 -6.23
N ASP A 14 -11.86 15.01 -7.10
CA ASP A 14 -10.44 15.38 -7.33
C ASP A 14 -10.26 16.81 -7.84
N SER A 15 -11.27 17.40 -8.48
CA SER A 15 -11.26 18.76 -9.03
C SER A 15 -11.88 19.81 -8.11
N MET A 16 -12.45 19.41 -6.96
CA MET A 16 -13.07 20.33 -6.01
C MET A 16 -12.01 21.15 -5.27
N SER A 17 -12.31 22.43 -5.06
CA SER A 17 -11.57 23.27 -4.12
C SER A 17 -11.77 22.80 -2.67
N ASP A 18 -10.91 23.22 -1.78
CA ASP A 18 -11.01 22.90 -0.34
C ASP A 18 -12.36 23.29 0.24
N THR A 19 -12.89 24.46 -0.18
CA THR A 19 -14.22 24.92 0.25
C THR A 19 -15.33 24.00 -0.27
N GLU A 20 -15.29 23.60 -1.54
CA GLU A 20 -16.29 22.70 -2.12
C GLU A 20 -16.26 21.31 -1.47
N LEU A 21 -15.06 20.79 -1.16
CA LEU A 21 -14.90 19.54 -0.42
C LEU A 21 -15.53 19.63 0.98
N LEU A 22 -15.27 20.73 1.71
CA LEU A 22 -15.85 20.97 3.01
C LEU A 22 -17.37 21.09 2.99
N ILE A 23 -17.92 21.86 2.03
CA ILE A 23 -19.36 21.99 1.84
C ILE A 23 -19.99 20.63 1.58
N THR A 24 -19.38 19.84 0.69
CA THR A 24 -19.87 18.51 0.36
C THR A 24 -19.86 17.59 1.57
N MET A 25 -18.79 17.62 2.35
CA MET A 25 -18.66 16.83 3.58
C MET A 25 -19.67 17.26 4.65
N LEU A 26 -19.78 18.56 4.92
CA LEU A 26 -20.73 19.10 5.90
C LEU A 26 -22.18 18.77 5.52
N ASN A 27 -22.56 18.98 4.25
CA ASN A 27 -23.89 18.61 3.77
C ASN A 27 -24.19 17.11 3.94
N ALA A 28 -23.21 16.25 3.68
CA ALA A 28 -23.37 14.81 3.85
C ALA A 28 -23.55 14.42 5.32
N VAL A 29 -22.74 14.98 6.22
CA VAL A 29 -22.77 14.65 7.65
C VAL A 29 -24.02 15.21 8.34
N THR A 30 -24.45 16.42 7.97
CA THR A 30 -25.63 17.09 8.56
C THR A 30 -26.94 16.78 7.84
N HIS A 31 -26.89 15.90 6.81
CA HIS A 31 -28.03 15.58 5.94
C HIS A 31 -28.72 16.83 5.36
N GLY A 32 -27.93 17.88 5.08
CA GLY A 32 -28.43 19.16 4.58
C GLY A 32 -29.21 20.00 5.60
N ARG A 33 -29.08 19.68 6.90
CA ARG A 33 -29.77 20.41 7.98
C ARG A 33 -29.26 21.84 8.13
N LEU A 34 -27.98 22.08 7.90
CA LEU A 34 -27.39 23.41 7.99
C LEU A 34 -27.70 24.19 6.71
N THR A 35 -28.49 25.24 6.83
CA THR A 35 -28.87 26.12 5.70
C THR A 35 -27.72 27.03 5.26
N GLU A 36 -26.75 27.27 6.13
CA GLU A 36 -25.60 28.18 5.94
C GLU A 36 -24.27 27.42 5.84
N THR A 37 -24.29 26.20 5.28
CA THR A 37 -23.07 25.39 5.09
C THR A 37 -21.99 26.09 4.29
N HIS A 38 -22.37 26.97 3.37
CA HIS A 38 -21.43 27.77 2.59
C HIS A 38 -20.66 28.78 3.44
N ASP A 39 -21.33 29.47 4.37
CA ASP A 39 -20.68 30.45 5.23
C ASP A 39 -19.83 29.77 6.28
N LEU A 40 -20.33 28.68 6.87
CA LEU A 40 -19.56 27.85 7.81
C LEU A 40 -18.31 27.25 7.13
N ALA A 41 -18.44 26.70 5.93
CA ALA A 41 -17.30 26.15 5.20
C ALA A 41 -16.27 27.22 4.88
N ARG A 42 -16.73 28.43 4.50
CA ARG A 42 -15.85 29.57 4.25
C ARG A 42 -15.14 30.01 5.51
N GLU A 43 -15.84 30.13 6.62
CA GLU A 43 -15.27 30.47 7.92
C GLU A 43 -14.20 29.46 8.35
N ILE A 44 -14.47 28.16 8.17
CA ILE A 44 -13.52 27.08 8.45
C ILE A 44 -12.29 27.17 7.54
N VAL A 45 -12.44 27.48 6.24
CA VAL A 45 -11.33 27.59 5.29
C VAL A 45 -10.54 28.88 5.46
N GLU A 46 -11.21 30.01 5.75
CA GLU A 46 -10.57 31.31 6.01
C GLU A 46 -9.73 31.30 7.28
N TYR A 47 -10.08 30.50 8.27
CA TYR A 47 -9.13 30.06 9.30
C TYR A 47 -8.04 29.21 8.62
N LYS A 48 -7.06 29.88 8.00
CA LYS A 48 -5.92 29.33 7.19
C LYS A 48 -5.19 28.13 7.82
N THR A 49 -5.66 27.64 8.94
CA THR A 49 -5.08 26.56 9.73
C THR A 49 -6.00 25.35 9.87
N PHE A 50 -7.22 25.36 9.33
CA PHE A 50 -8.15 24.24 9.54
C PHE A 50 -7.57 22.93 9.01
N PHE A 51 -7.14 22.89 7.74
CA PHE A 51 -6.54 21.68 7.16
C PHE A 51 -5.23 21.27 7.84
N SER A 52 -4.46 22.23 8.36
CA SER A 52 -3.24 21.94 9.14
C SER A 52 -3.52 21.55 10.60
N ARG A 53 -4.76 21.73 11.07
CA ARG A 53 -5.18 21.46 12.44
C ARG A 53 -6.39 20.52 12.55
N ILE A 54 -6.84 19.95 11.44
CA ILE A 54 -8.02 19.07 11.42
C ILE A 54 -7.88 17.89 12.41
N ASP A 55 -6.66 17.50 12.69
CA ASP A 55 -6.31 16.43 13.63
C ASP A 55 -6.37 16.87 15.11
N THR A 56 -6.57 18.16 15.38
CA THR A 56 -6.63 18.73 16.73
C THR A 56 -7.98 19.36 17.08
N VAL A 57 -8.90 19.47 16.10
CA VAL A 57 -10.24 20.03 16.35
C VAL A 57 -11.06 19.05 17.19
N SER A 58 -11.67 19.57 18.25
CA SER A 58 -12.44 18.78 19.21
C SER A 58 -13.94 18.78 18.91
N VAL A 59 -14.66 17.82 19.50
CA VAL A 59 -16.13 17.76 19.40
C VAL A 59 -16.80 19.04 19.87
N PRO A 60 -16.43 19.66 21.04
CA PRO A 60 -17.01 20.92 21.46
C PRO A 60 -16.83 22.07 20.47
N GLU A 61 -15.65 22.17 19.82
CA GLU A 61 -15.40 23.21 18.80
C GLU A 61 -16.33 23.07 17.58
N PHE A 62 -16.57 21.85 17.11
CA PHE A 62 -17.56 21.64 16.06
C PHE A 62 -18.99 21.93 16.50
N MET A 63 -19.34 21.67 17.77
CA MET A 63 -20.66 22.00 18.31
C MET A 63 -20.87 23.53 18.44
N GLU A 64 -19.84 24.28 18.76
CA GLU A 64 -19.87 25.76 18.76
C GLU A 64 -20.15 26.33 17.37
N LEU A 65 -19.73 25.61 16.31
CA LEU A 65 -20.02 25.93 14.91
C LEU A 65 -21.44 25.49 14.47
N GLY A 66 -22.28 24.97 15.35
CA GLY A 66 -23.67 24.60 15.09
C GLY A 66 -23.91 23.15 14.65
N LEU A 67 -22.91 22.27 14.78
CA LEU A 67 -23.09 20.84 14.55
C LEU A 67 -23.72 20.17 15.78
N GLU A 68 -24.51 19.13 15.56
CA GLU A 68 -24.96 18.26 16.63
C GLU A 68 -23.83 17.36 17.11
N GLU A 69 -23.90 16.88 18.34
CA GLU A 69 -22.86 16.06 18.95
C GLU A 69 -22.48 14.85 18.08
N GLN A 70 -23.45 14.15 17.51
CA GLN A 70 -23.20 12.98 16.65
C GLN A 70 -22.48 13.36 15.35
N GLU A 71 -22.81 14.51 14.76
CA GLU A 71 -22.18 15.05 13.58
C GLU A 71 -20.73 15.44 13.85
N ALA A 72 -20.49 16.13 14.96
CA ALA A 72 -19.17 16.52 15.43
C ALA A 72 -18.28 15.29 15.72
N VAL A 73 -18.83 14.28 16.40
CA VAL A 73 -18.13 13.00 16.65
C VAL A 73 -17.77 12.29 15.35
N ALA A 74 -18.65 12.29 14.34
CA ALA A 74 -18.36 11.69 13.04
C ALA A 74 -17.17 12.36 12.36
N LEU A 75 -17.11 13.71 12.35
CA LEU A 75 -16.02 14.47 11.75
C LEU A 75 -14.68 14.26 12.47
N VAL A 76 -14.69 14.32 13.80
CA VAL A 76 -13.48 14.06 14.62
C VAL A 76 -12.99 12.62 14.40
N SER A 77 -13.90 11.65 14.31
CA SER A 77 -13.53 10.26 14.03
C SER A 77 -12.92 10.08 12.63
N MET A 78 -13.45 10.77 11.61
CA MET A 78 -12.84 10.78 10.27
C MET A 78 -11.44 11.38 10.29
N ALA A 79 -11.24 12.51 10.96
CA ALA A 79 -9.95 13.16 11.11
C ALA A 79 -8.93 12.23 11.80
N GLU A 80 -9.33 11.54 12.87
CA GLU A 80 -8.48 10.58 13.58
C GLU A 80 -8.12 9.37 12.72
N VAL A 81 -9.04 8.84 11.92
CA VAL A 81 -8.75 7.76 10.95
C VAL A 81 -7.72 8.20 9.91
N LEU A 82 -7.86 9.41 9.36
CA LEU A 82 -6.91 9.98 8.41
C LEU A 82 -5.54 10.17 9.06
N LYS A 83 -5.47 10.72 10.27
CA LYS A 83 -4.25 10.88 11.04
C LYS A 83 -3.52 9.56 11.26
N ARG A 84 -4.21 8.53 11.72
CA ARG A 84 -3.62 7.18 11.89
C ARG A 84 -3.14 6.58 10.58
N SER A 85 -3.85 6.81 9.49
CA SER A 85 -3.45 6.38 8.15
C SER A 85 -2.16 7.06 7.70
N LEU A 86 -2.03 8.39 7.93
CA LEU A 86 -0.83 9.16 7.58
C LEU A 86 0.38 8.75 8.41
N VAL A 87 0.20 8.56 9.73
CA VAL A 87 1.26 8.07 10.63
C VAL A 87 1.74 6.70 10.16
N LYS A 88 0.82 5.77 9.92
CA LYS A 88 1.17 4.44 9.43
C LYS A 88 1.92 4.48 8.09
N LYS A 89 1.58 5.42 7.21
CA LYS A 89 2.28 5.63 5.93
C LYS A 89 3.69 6.20 6.11
N SER A 90 3.91 7.06 7.12
CA SER A 90 5.24 7.62 7.42
C SER A 90 6.17 6.63 8.11
N GLU A 91 5.63 5.58 8.72
CA GLU A 91 6.38 4.49 9.38
C GLU A 91 6.67 3.30 8.46
N LEU A 92 6.44 3.45 7.15
CA LEU A 92 6.73 2.37 6.21
C LEU A 92 8.20 1.99 6.26
N GLU A 93 8.44 0.70 6.41
CA GLU A 93 9.77 0.10 6.40
C GLU A 93 10.45 0.30 5.04
N SER A 94 11.69 0.78 5.04
CA SER A 94 12.46 0.98 3.82
C SER A 94 13.44 -0.16 3.59
N VAL A 95 13.53 -0.62 2.35
CA VAL A 95 14.50 -1.63 1.93
C VAL A 95 15.76 -0.94 1.46
N PHE A 96 16.83 -1.00 2.26
CA PHE A 96 18.09 -0.32 1.98
C PHE A 96 19.12 -1.23 1.27
N SER A 97 19.00 -2.56 1.42
CA SER A 97 19.94 -3.51 0.81
C SER A 97 19.35 -4.92 0.75
N SER A 98 19.89 -5.75 -0.18
CA SER A 98 19.56 -7.18 -0.24
C SER A 98 19.93 -7.89 1.06
N GLN A 99 21.01 -7.50 1.74
CA GLN A 99 21.41 -8.08 3.01
C GLN A 99 20.38 -7.85 4.13
N TYR A 100 19.84 -6.62 4.22
CA TYR A 100 18.76 -6.31 5.16
C TYR A 100 17.53 -7.17 4.88
N LEU A 101 17.13 -7.20 3.61
CA LEU A 101 15.96 -7.96 3.18
C LEU A 101 16.16 -9.46 3.36
N GLY A 102 17.34 -9.98 3.03
CA GLY A 102 17.69 -11.39 3.24
C GLY A 102 17.54 -11.83 4.69
N LYS A 103 18.03 -11.05 5.66
CA LYS A 103 17.86 -11.32 7.09
C LYS A 103 16.40 -11.34 7.49
N LYS A 104 15.62 -10.32 7.08
CA LYS A 104 14.17 -10.26 7.34
C LYS A 104 13.45 -11.50 6.81
N LEU A 105 13.77 -11.90 5.59
CA LEU A 105 13.14 -13.04 4.93
C LEU A 105 13.52 -14.39 5.58
N ILE A 106 14.76 -14.55 6.08
CA ILE A 106 15.16 -15.69 6.86
C ILE A 106 14.26 -15.84 8.10
N ASP A 107 14.03 -14.73 8.83
CA ASP A 107 13.18 -14.74 10.01
C ASP A 107 11.73 -15.07 9.68
N GLN A 108 11.22 -14.57 8.54
CA GLN A 108 9.81 -14.73 8.13
C GLN A 108 9.50 -16.12 7.56
N ILE A 109 10.34 -16.63 6.65
CA ILE A 109 10.04 -17.85 5.88
C ILE A 109 11.12 -18.92 5.93
N GLY A 110 12.34 -18.63 6.40
CA GLY A 110 13.46 -19.58 6.37
C GLY A 110 13.22 -20.87 7.18
N HIS A 111 12.39 -20.78 8.21
CA HIS A 111 12.04 -21.92 9.09
C HIS A 111 10.83 -22.73 8.61
N LYS A 112 10.18 -22.32 7.50
CA LYS A 112 8.96 -22.98 7.01
C LYS A 112 9.28 -24.34 6.40
N GLU A 113 8.48 -25.35 6.75
CA GLU A 113 8.62 -26.71 6.24
C GLU A 113 8.08 -26.90 4.81
N GLN A 114 7.25 -25.97 4.36
CA GLN A 114 6.74 -25.90 2.99
C GLN A 114 7.38 -24.71 2.28
N GLU A 115 7.52 -24.81 0.97
CA GLU A 115 7.97 -23.73 0.14
C GLU A 115 6.90 -22.62 0.12
N HIS A 116 7.27 -21.40 0.54
CA HIS A 116 6.45 -20.20 0.50
C HIS A 116 7.04 -19.26 -0.51
N LEU A 117 6.25 -18.83 -1.48
CA LEU A 117 6.58 -17.72 -2.34
C LEU A 117 5.94 -16.45 -1.79
N MET A 118 6.75 -15.47 -1.47
CA MET A 118 6.35 -14.14 -1.04
C MET A 118 6.63 -13.10 -2.11
N ALA A 119 5.80 -12.07 -2.15
CA ALA A 119 6.07 -10.84 -2.89
C ALA A 119 6.03 -9.65 -1.93
N ILE A 120 7.01 -8.76 -2.07
CA ILE A 120 7.16 -7.51 -1.33
C ILE A 120 7.02 -6.39 -2.35
N TYR A 121 6.09 -5.50 -2.10
CA TYR A 121 5.72 -4.41 -2.99
C TYR A 121 6.27 -3.09 -2.44
N LEU A 122 6.94 -2.33 -3.29
CA LEU A 122 7.66 -1.13 -2.89
C LEU A 122 7.19 0.08 -3.68
N ASN A 123 7.20 1.24 -3.03
CA ASN A 123 6.99 2.53 -3.69
C ASN A 123 8.31 3.06 -4.28
N ASN A 124 8.26 4.24 -4.90
CA ASN A 124 9.43 4.91 -5.50
C ASN A 124 10.52 5.34 -4.51
N GLN A 125 10.26 5.24 -3.20
CA GLN A 125 11.23 5.50 -2.13
C GLN A 125 11.79 4.19 -1.54
N ASN A 126 11.54 3.05 -2.18
CA ASN A 126 11.87 1.71 -1.71
C ASN A 126 11.25 1.37 -0.34
N GLN A 127 10.10 1.96 -0.02
CA GLN A 127 9.36 1.63 1.18
C GLN A 127 8.35 0.52 0.89
N ILE A 128 8.22 -0.41 1.82
CA ILE A 128 7.30 -1.54 1.71
C ILE A 128 5.87 -1.03 1.87
N VAL A 129 5.08 -1.13 0.80
CA VAL A 129 3.66 -0.74 0.80
C VAL A 129 2.74 -1.93 1.04
N ASP A 130 3.18 -3.14 0.69
CA ASP A 130 2.45 -4.39 0.97
C ASP A 130 3.42 -5.58 0.94
N GLU A 131 3.10 -6.64 1.70
CA GLU A 131 3.81 -7.92 1.70
C GLU A 131 2.77 -9.04 1.66
N ARG A 132 2.98 -10.04 0.80
CA ARG A 132 2.04 -11.15 0.67
C ARG A 132 2.72 -12.49 0.43
N VAL A 133 2.19 -13.51 1.08
CA VAL A 133 2.41 -14.88 0.64
C VAL A 133 1.52 -15.13 -0.57
N ILE A 134 2.14 -15.37 -1.71
CA ILE A 134 1.47 -15.57 -3.00
C ILE A 134 1.05 -17.03 -3.17
N SER A 135 1.94 -17.93 -2.78
CA SER A 135 1.64 -19.37 -2.80
C SER A 135 2.38 -20.13 -1.71
N ILE A 136 1.80 -21.26 -1.31
CA ILE A 136 2.42 -22.24 -0.45
C ILE A 136 2.48 -23.53 -1.24
N GLY A 137 3.71 -24.00 -1.54
CA GLY A 137 3.95 -25.19 -2.34
C GLY A 137 3.53 -26.46 -1.62
N THR A 138 2.99 -27.40 -2.39
CA THR A 138 2.86 -28.79 -2.00
C THR A 138 3.83 -29.63 -2.83
N LYS A 139 4.22 -30.83 -2.36
CA LYS A 139 5.21 -31.72 -3.05
C LYS A 139 4.98 -31.92 -4.55
N ASN A 140 3.79 -31.60 -5.07
CA ASN A 140 3.40 -31.82 -6.46
C ASN A 140 2.87 -30.58 -7.20
N ARG A 141 2.89 -29.41 -6.59
CA ARG A 141 2.45 -28.15 -7.23
C ARG A 141 3.33 -27.02 -6.73
N SER A 142 4.18 -26.58 -7.58
CA SER A 142 4.90 -25.33 -7.50
C SER A 142 4.25 -24.32 -8.43
N ILE A 143 4.32 -23.08 -8.07
CA ILE A 143 4.43 -21.88 -8.90
C ILE A 143 3.15 -21.10 -8.94
N ALA A 144 3.20 -19.94 -8.24
CA ALA A 144 2.37 -18.80 -8.56
C ALA A 144 2.70 -18.29 -9.96
N SER A 145 1.70 -17.89 -10.68
CA SER A 145 1.87 -17.20 -11.94
C SER A 145 2.39 -15.77 -11.72
N PRO A 146 3.23 -15.21 -12.61
CA PRO A 146 3.54 -13.78 -12.58
C PRO A 146 2.30 -12.88 -12.47
N SER A 147 1.17 -13.28 -13.06
CA SER A 147 -0.10 -12.56 -12.97
C SER A 147 -0.64 -12.46 -11.53
N ASP A 148 -0.39 -13.47 -10.67
CA ASP A 148 -0.83 -13.42 -9.28
C ASP A 148 -0.07 -12.35 -8.48
N ILE A 149 1.21 -12.15 -8.80
CA ILE A 149 2.06 -11.12 -8.21
C ILE A 149 1.67 -9.74 -8.74
N LEU A 150 1.59 -9.60 -10.07
CA LEU A 150 1.33 -8.31 -10.71
C LEU A 150 -0.05 -7.73 -10.38
N ARG A 151 -1.06 -8.59 -10.19
CA ARG A 151 -2.39 -8.14 -9.75
C ARG A 151 -2.33 -7.34 -8.45
N TYR A 152 -1.53 -7.75 -7.48
CA TYR A 152 -1.36 -7.02 -6.23
C TYR A 152 -0.48 -5.78 -6.41
N ALA A 153 0.56 -5.84 -7.24
CA ALA A 153 1.42 -4.71 -7.54
C ALA A 153 0.63 -3.53 -8.11
N VAL A 154 -0.22 -3.79 -9.09
CA VAL A 154 -1.11 -2.77 -9.68
C VAL A 154 -2.09 -2.24 -8.65
N ARG A 155 -2.66 -3.11 -7.81
CA ARG A 155 -3.64 -2.71 -6.80
C ARG A 155 -3.07 -1.80 -5.72
N CYS A 156 -1.81 -1.99 -5.32
CA CYS A 156 -1.15 -1.15 -4.31
C CYS A 156 -0.27 -0.04 -4.90
N ASN A 157 -0.34 0.19 -6.23
CA ASN A 157 0.49 1.16 -6.96
C ASN A 157 1.99 0.96 -6.68
N ALA A 158 2.45 -0.28 -6.65
CA ALA A 158 3.86 -0.58 -6.48
C ALA A 158 4.66 -0.15 -7.72
N THR A 159 5.78 0.51 -7.51
CA THR A 159 6.74 0.85 -8.57
C THR A 159 7.80 -0.24 -8.74
N SER A 160 8.00 -1.04 -7.70
CA SER A 160 8.94 -2.14 -7.75
C SER A 160 8.51 -3.31 -6.86
N ILE A 161 9.07 -4.49 -7.14
CA ILE A 161 8.74 -5.74 -6.47
C ILE A 161 10.04 -6.46 -6.10
N VAL A 162 10.07 -7.07 -4.93
CA VAL A 162 10.99 -8.16 -4.62
C VAL A 162 10.16 -9.43 -4.43
N VAL A 163 10.61 -10.54 -4.99
CA VAL A 163 10.04 -11.85 -4.69
C VAL A 163 11.02 -12.68 -3.88
N ALA A 164 10.50 -13.52 -3.04
CA ALA A 164 11.32 -14.43 -2.23
C ALA A 164 10.63 -15.77 -2.06
N HIS A 165 11.40 -16.85 -2.04
CA HIS A 165 10.89 -18.14 -1.62
C HIS A 165 11.90 -18.86 -0.75
N ASN A 166 11.42 -19.74 0.12
CA ASN A 166 12.28 -20.57 0.92
C ASN A 166 12.43 -21.97 0.33
N HIS A 167 13.61 -22.53 0.49
CA HIS A 167 13.85 -23.95 0.25
C HIS A 167 13.83 -24.71 1.58
N PRO A 168 12.85 -25.60 1.84
CA PRO A 168 12.81 -26.40 3.07
C PRO A 168 14.03 -27.31 3.28
N SER A 169 14.74 -27.63 2.19
CA SER A 169 16.01 -28.40 2.25
C SER A 169 17.16 -27.62 2.91
N GLY A 170 17.02 -26.28 3.02
CA GLY A 170 18.07 -25.37 3.50
C GLY A 170 19.09 -24.96 2.44
N SER A 171 19.09 -25.57 1.25
CA SER A 171 19.94 -25.11 0.14
C SER A 171 19.40 -23.82 -0.45
N VAL A 172 20.24 -22.82 -0.65
CA VAL A 172 19.84 -21.52 -1.23
C VAL A 172 20.20 -21.42 -2.72
N GLU A 173 20.79 -22.47 -3.29
CA GLU A 173 21.13 -22.47 -4.73
C GLU A 173 19.84 -22.50 -5.55
N PRO A 174 19.62 -21.52 -6.44
CA PRO A 174 18.41 -21.46 -7.26
C PRO A 174 18.34 -22.63 -8.25
N SER A 175 17.17 -23.23 -8.37
CA SER A 175 16.90 -24.25 -9.38
C SER A 175 16.76 -23.63 -10.79
N GLY A 176 16.72 -24.49 -11.82
CA GLY A 176 16.40 -24.06 -13.19
C GLY A 176 15.02 -23.38 -13.27
N ASN A 177 14.04 -23.93 -12.57
CA ASN A 177 12.69 -23.39 -12.52
C ASN A 177 12.64 -21.99 -11.87
N ASP A 178 13.44 -21.74 -10.82
CA ASP A 178 13.52 -20.43 -10.18
C ASP A 178 14.08 -19.39 -11.14
N ARG A 179 15.08 -19.77 -11.92
CA ARG A 179 15.69 -18.91 -12.95
C ARG A 179 14.70 -18.57 -14.06
N ASP A 180 13.96 -19.58 -14.55
CA ASP A 180 12.95 -19.39 -15.61
C ASP A 180 11.77 -18.56 -15.11
N PHE A 181 11.32 -18.80 -13.88
CA PHE A 181 10.28 -17.98 -13.24
C PHE A 181 10.73 -16.52 -13.08
N THR A 182 11.97 -16.28 -12.63
CA THR A 182 12.51 -14.93 -12.48
C THR A 182 12.52 -14.18 -13.79
N ARG A 183 12.98 -14.80 -14.88
CA ARG A 183 12.95 -14.21 -16.22
C ARG A 183 11.54 -13.87 -16.67
N ALA A 184 10.62 -14.84 -16.55
CA ALA A 184 9.23 -14.63 -16.93
C ALA A 184 8.57 -13.51 -16.14
N LEU A 185 8.82 -13.44 -14.83
CA LEU A 185 8.30 -12.36 -13.98
C LEU A 185 8.89 -11.00 -14.38
N MET A 186 10.20 -10.94 -14.63
CA MET A 186 10.87 -9.71 -15.06
C MET A 186 10.30 -9.18 -16.38
N ASP A 187 10.08 -10.06 -17.36
CA ASP A 187 9.49 -9.67 -18.65
C ASP A 187 8.05 -9.20 -18.49
N CYS A 188 7.27 -9.85 -17.62
CA CYS A 188 5.92 -9.37 -17.29
C CYS A 188 5.94 -8.02 -16.56
N CYS A 189 6.85 -7.79 -15.61
CA CYS A 189 7.00 -6.53 -14.90
C CYS A 189 7.27 -5.35 -15.83
N LYS A 190 8.12 -5.54 -16.85
CA LYS A 190 8.42 -4.52 -17.87
C LYS A 190 7.18 -4.02 -18.61
N LEU A 191 6.18 -4.89 -18.85
CA LEU A 191 4.94 -4.50 -19.54
C LEU A 191 4.05 -3.55 -18.69
N PHE A 192 4.28 -3.49 -17.39
CA PHE A 192 3.53 -2.68 -16.45
C PHE A 192 4.34 -1.51 -15.87
N ASP A 193 5.53 -1.23 -16.41
CA ASP A 193 6.49 -0.25 -15.88
C ASP A 193 6.81 -0.48 -14.39
N ILE A 194 6.83 -1.76 -13.98
CA ILE A 194 7.19 -2.18 -12.63
C ILE A 194 8.58 -2.81 -12.69
N VAL A 195 9.43 -2.50 -11.71
CA VAL A 195 10.78 -3.04 -11.64
C VAL A 195 10.81 -4.28 -10.74
N LEU A 196 11.25 -5.43 -11.26
CA LEU A 196 11.65 -6.54 -10.39
C LEU A 196 13.04 -6.21 -9.82
N LEU A 197 13.09 -5.82 -8.54
CA LEU A 197 14.35 -5.40 -7.89
C LEU A 197 15.25 -6.56 -7.52
N ASP A 198 14.66 -7.67 -7.06
CA ASP A 198 15.42 -8.85 -6.66
C ASP A 198 14.52 -10.10 -6.63
N HIS A 199 15.14 -11.26 -6.70
CA HIS A 199 14.57 -12.53 -6.31
C HIS A 199 15.51 -13.17 -5.28
N VAL A 200 14.97 -13.48 -4.10
CA VAL A 200 15.74 -13.99 -2.98
C VAL A 200 15.33 -15.42 -2.65
N VAL A 201 16.27 -16.36 -2.73
CA VAL A 201 16.07 -17.73 -2.27
C VAL A 201 16.57 -17.83 -0.82
N VAL A 202 15.73 -18.33 0.08
CA VAL A 202 15.99 -18.30 1.52
C VAL A 202 16.17 -19.73 2.05
N GLY A 203 17.24 -19.95 2.78
CA GLY A 203 17.48 -21.11 3.61
C GLY A 203 17.14 -20.83 5.09
N ARG A 204 17.60 -21.70 5.99
CA ARG A 204 17.39 -21.52 7.44
C ARG A 204 18.21 -20.38 8.03
N ASP A 205 19.47 -20.23 7.59
CA ASP A 205 20.43 -19.28 8.15
C ASP A 205 21.14 -18.46 7.08
N ASN A 206 20.78 -18.65 5.82
CA ASN A 206 21.42 -18.02 4.67
C ASN A 206 20.41 -17.68 3.59
N TYR A 207 20.84 -16.87 2.60
CA TYR A 207 20.06 -16.52 1.44
C TYR A 207 20.91 -16.42 0.19
N TYR A 208 20.28 -16.47 -0.96
CA TYR A 208 20.85 -16.16 -2.26
C TYR A 208 20.02 -15.03 -2.89
N SER A 209 20.65 -13.93 -3.27
CA SER A 209 20.05 -12.85 -4.02
C SER A 209 20.49 -12.94 -5.48
N PHE A 210 19.55 -12.94 -6.38
CA PHE A 210 19.83 -12.94 -7.81
C PHE A 210 20.52 -11.64 -8.22
N ARG A 211 20.15 -10.52 -7.60
CA ARG A 211 20.76 -9.22 -7.85
C ARG A 211 22.20 -9.13 -7.37
N GLU A 212 22.51 -9.62 -6.16
CA GLU A 212 23.88 -9.62 -5.63
C GLU A 212 24.84 -10.48 -6.45
N LYS A 213 24.30 -11.46 -7.16
CA LYS A 213 25.07 -12.38 -8.02
C LYS A 213 25.09 -11.98 -9.50
N ASP A 214 24.59 -10.78 -9.83
CA ASP A 214 24.50 -10.22 -11.19
C ASP A 214 23.88 -11.16 -12.22
N TYR A 215 22.94 -11.97 -11.75
CA TYR A 215 22.45 -13.10 -12.59
C TYR A 215 21.27 -12.72 -13.45
N LEU A 216 20.79 -11.57 -13.62
CA LEU A 216 19.65 -11.23 -14.52
C LEU A 216 19.35 -9.73 -14.59
N PHE A 217 20.14 -8.90 -13.93
CA PHE A 217 19.83 -7.49 -13.72
C PHE A 217 20.85 -6.57 -14.43
N ASP A 218 21.38 -6.99 -15.59
CA ASP A 218 22.20 -6.18 -16.50
C ASP A 218 21.37 -5.13 -17.25
#